data_3a665ff55df416878baa97a5aa0abe89
#
_entry.id   3a665ff55df416878baa97a5aa0abe89
#
_cell.length_a   1.000
_cell.length_b   1.000
_cell.length_c   1.000
_cell.angle_alpha   90.00
_cell.angle_beta   90.00
_cell.angle_gamma   90.00
#
_symmetry.space_group_name_H-M   'P 1'
#
loop_
_entity.id
_entity.type
_entity.pdbx_description
1 polymer ?
#
loop_
_entity_poly.entity_id
_entity_poly.type
_entity_poly.pdbx_seq_one_letter_code
_entity_poly.pdbx_strand_id
1 'polypeptide(L)'
;MYYIKKTIEVAACHRLELSYPSKCTNLHGHNWIITIYCKTRKLNADGMVCDFTHVKEMIHGKLDHANLNEVLPFNPTAENIARWIVDQISSCYRADVQESENNIASYEED
;
A
#
# COMPACT_ATOMS: atom_id res chain seq x y z
N MET A 1 -19.08 14.77 -2.97
CA MET A 1 -17.89 13.86 -2.99
C MET A 1 -18.11 12.75 -1.98
N TYR A 2 -17.94 11.52 -2.42
CA TYR A 2 -17.99 10.33 -1.55
C TYR A 2 -16.58 9.83 -1.27
N TYR A 3 -16.35 9.38 -0.04
CA TYR A 3 -15.05 8.85 0.40
C TYR A 3 -15.24 7.46 1.00
N ILE A 4 -14.31 6.57 0.71
CA ILE A 4 -14.18 5.29 1.43
C ILE A 4 -12.74 5.10 1.89
N LYS A 5 -12.61 4.25 2.89
CA LYS A 5 -11.31 3.91 3.46
C LYS A 5 -11.30 2.41 3.77
N LYS A 6 -10.26 1.71 3.34
CA LYS A 6 -10.07 0.29 3.60
C LYS A 6 -8.72 0.07 4.28
N THR A 7 -8.75 -0.60 5.43
CA THR A 7 -7.51 -0.97 6.14
C THR A 7 -7.30 -2.48 6.02
N ILE A 8 -6.07 -2.86 5.66
CA ILE A 8 -5.66 -4.27 5.54
C ILE A 8 -4.34 -4.48 6.27
N GLU A 9 -4.10 -5.72 6.69
CA GLU A 9 -2.81 -6.15 7.24
C GLU A 9 -2.14 -7.11 6.27
N VAL A 10 -0.84 -6.90 6.03
CA VAL A 10 -0.04 -7.70 5.11
C VAL A 10 1.22 -8.16 5.84
N ALA A 11 1.48 -9.47 5.83
CA ALA A 11 2.74 -10.03 6.28
C ALA A 11 3.67 -10.16 5.09
N ALA A 12 4.78 -9.42 5.08
CA ALA A 12 5.71 -9.44 3.95
C ALA A 12 7.12 -9.09 4.39
N CYS A 13 8.11 -9.60 3.67
CA CYS A 13 9.50 -9.30 3.90
C CYS A 13 10.06 -8.39 2.81
N HIS A 14 11.10 -7.66 3.15
CA HIS A 14 11.83 -6.84 2.22
C HIS A 14 13.27 -6.60 2.69
N ARG A 15 14.10 -6.14 1.78
CA ARG A 15 15.38 -5.51 2.08
C ARG A 15 15.44 -4.17 1.36
N LEU A 16 16.10 -3.20 1.95
CA LEU A 16 16.24 -1.88 1.34
C LEU A 16 17.58 -1.78 0.62
N GLU A 17 17.57 -1.13 -0.54
CA GLU A 17 18.78 -0.74 -1.26
C GLU A 17 19.12 0.68 -0.82
N LEU A 18 20.22 0.82 -0.05
CA LEU A 18 20.60 2.09 0.56
C LEU A 18 21.99 2.50 0.14
N SER A 19 22.23 3.81 0.09
CA SER A 19 23.53 4.39 -0.24
C SER A 19 24.49 4.44 0.96
N TYR A 20 24.06 3.92 2.11
CA TYR A 20 24.83 3.91 3.36
C TYR A 20 24.65 2.56 4.08
N PRO A 21 25.59 2.16 4.97
CA PRO A 21 25.46 0.91 5.71
C PRO A 21 24.28 0.95 6.70
N SER A 22 23.45 -0.10 6.67
CA SER A 22 22.29 -0.25 7.56
C SER A 22 21.90 -1.72 7.63
N LYS A 23 21.41 -2.15 8.79
CA LYS A 23 20.83 -3.50 8.94
C LYS A 23 19.57 -3.68 8.08
N CYS A 24 18.93 -2.59 7.62
CA CYS A 24 17.76 -2.65 6.73
C CYS A 24 18.12 -3.18 5.33
N THR A 25 19.39 -3.28 4.98
CA THR A 25 19.83 -3.93 3.75
C THR A 25 19.76 -5.46 3.84
N ASN A 26 19.60 -6.01 5.05
CA ASN A 26 19.35 -7.44 5.25
C ASN A 26 17.84 -7.71 5.10
N LEU A 27 17.51 -8.89 4.58
CA LEU A 27 16.11 -9.30 4.44
C LEU A 27 15.46 -9.41 5.81
N HIS A 28 14.30 -8.75 5.99
CA HIS A 28 13.55 -8.77 7.23
C HIS A 28 12.06 -8.63 6.96
N GLY A 29 11.23 -9.02 7.91
CA GLY A 29 9.79 -9.03 7.74
C GLY A 29 9.07 -8.06 8.67
N HIS A 30 7.88 -7.65 8.24
CA HIS A 30 6.97 -6.81 9.01
C HIS A 30 5.53 -7.28 8.83
N ASN A 31 4.68 -6.91 9.77
CA ASN A 31 3.23 -6.94 9.61
C ASN A 31 2.79 -5.52 9.24
N TRP A 32 2.63 -5.29 7.95
CA TRP A 32 2.31 -3.98 7.39
C TRP A 32 0.83 -3.67 7.59
N ILE A 33 0.52 -2.48 8.10
CA ILE A 33 -0.85 -1.98 8.16
C ILE A 33 -1.01 -0.94 7.07
N ILE A 34 -1.91 -1.22 6.12
CA ILE A 34 -2.10 -0.39 4.94
C ILE A 34 -3.52 0.17 4.97
N THR A 35 -3.65 1.49 4.84
CA THR A 35 -4.93 2.15 4.71
C THR A 35 -5.03 2.80 3.33
N ILE A 36 -6.09 2.47 2.61
CA ILE A 36 -6.32 2.87 1.22
C ILE A 36 -7.53 3.80 1.19
N TYR A 37 -7.36 5.00 0.64
CA TYR A 37 -8.39 6.04 0.60
C TYR A 37 -8.83 6.27 -0.84
N CYS A 38 -10.12 6.13 -1.11
CA CYS A 38 -10.70 6.34 -2.42
C CYS A 38 -11.82 7.37 -2.36
N LYS A 39 -12.06 8.08 -3.47
CA LYS A 39 -13.12 9.07 -3.56
C LYS A 39 -13.71 9.12 -4.96
N THR A 40 -14.95 9.59 -5.05
CA THR A 40 -15.62 9.87 -6.33
C THR A 40 -16.71 10.91 -6.15
N ARG A 41 -17.00 11.68 -7.20
CA ARG A 41 -18.14 12.60 -7.19
C ARG A 41 -19.44 11.86 -7.46
N LYS A 42 -19.38 10.78 -8.23
CA LYS A 42 -20.55 10.01 -8.64
C LYS A 42 -20.32 8.53 -8.36
N LEU A 43 -21.25 7.91 -7.64
CA LEU A 43 -21.20 6.48 -7.38
C LEU A 43 -21.40 5.69 -8.67
N ASN A 44 -20.85 4.47 -8.72
CA ASN A 44 -21.06 3.57 -9.83
C ASN A 44 -22.48 3.02 -9.86
N ALA A 45 -22.80 2.16 -10.82
CA ALA A 45 -24.15 1.59 -10.99
C ALA A 45 -24.65 0.80 -9.78
N ASP A 46 -23.72 0.30 -8.96
CA ASP A 46 -24.04 -0.46 -7.75
C ASP A 46 -24.12 0.41 -6.49
N GLY A 47 -23.94 1.72 -6.62
CA GLY A 47 -24.00 2.65 -5.50
C GLY A 47 -22.71 2.70 -4.68
N MET A 48 -21.55 2.41 -5.29
CA MET A 48 -20.26 2.35 -4.59
C MET A 48 -19.23 3.29 -5.21
N VAL A 49 -18.30 3.76 -4.40
CA VAL A 49 -17.06 4.40 -4.88
C VAL A 49 -16.22 3.35 -5.60
N CYS A 50 -15.99 2.22 -4.96
CA CYS A 50 -15.43 0.99 -5.49
C CYS A 50 -15.72 -0.12 -4.49
N ASP A 51 -15.56 -1.37 -4.91
CA ASP A 51 -15.84 -2.51 -4.04
C ASP A 51 -14.69 -2.74 -3.06
N PHE A 52 -14.98 -2.74 -1.75
CA PHE A 52 -13.98 -3.01 -0.70
C PHE A 52 -13.23 -4.33 -0.92
N THR A 53 -13.94 -5.35 -1.42
CA THR A 53 -13.32 -6.66 -1.68
C THR A 53 -12.30 -6.57 -2.81
N HIS A 54 -12.61 -5.84 -3.88
CA HIS A 54 -11.69 -5.64 -5.00
C HIS A 54 -10.45 -4.86 -4.56
N VAL A 55 -10.63 -3.82 -3.75
CA VAL A 55 -9.51 -3.04 -3.18
C VAL A 55 -8.58 -3.96 -2.40
N LYS A 56 -9.15 -4.80 -1.54
CA LYS A 56 -8.37 -5.78 -0.75
C LYS A 56 -7.63 -6.75 -1.67
N GLU A 57 -8.32 -7.36 -2.63
CA GLU A 57 -7.73 -8.36 -3.53
C GLU A 57 -6.56 -7.79 -4.35
N MET A 58 -6.70 -6.57 -4.86
CA MET A 58 -5.67 -5.94 -5.68
C MET A 58 -4.38 -5.71 -4.90
N ILE A 59 -4.48 -5.36 -3.62
CA ILE A 59 -3.31 -5.01 -2.81
C ILE A 59 -2.85 -6.22 -1.97
N HIS A 60 -3.75 -6.79 -1.17
CA HIS A 60 -3.44 -7.92 -0.30
C HIS A 60 -2.98 -9.14 -1.10
N GLY A 61 -3.67 -9.43 -2.20
CA GLY A 61 -3.33 -10.56 -3.07
C GLY A 61 -1.94 -10.47 -3.68
N LYS A 62 -1.42 -9.26 -3.90
CA LYS A 62 -0.09 -9.04 -4.46
C LYS A 62 1.00 -9.08 -3.40
N LEU A 63 0.74 -8.51 -2.22
CA LEU A 63 1.77 -8.22 -1.22
C LEU A 63 1.83 -9.24 -0.09
N ASP A 64 0.69 -9.87 0.27
CA ASP A 64 0.66 -10.75 1.44
C ASP A 64 1.50 -12.01 1.23
N HIS A 65 2.28 -12.35 2.25
CA HIS A 65 3.23 -13.48 2.23
C HIS A 65 4.25 -13.40 1.09
N ALA A 66 4.55 -12.20 0.62
CA ALA A 66 5.48 -12.00 -0.48
C ALA A 66 6.84 -11.49 0.03
N ASN A 67 7.86 -11.69 -0.81
CA ASN A 67 9.10 -10.92 -0.75
C ASN A 67 8.90 -9.70 -1.65
N LEU A 68 8.80 -8.53 -1.05
CA LEU A 68 8.47 -7.31 -1.78
C LEU A 68 9.50 -6.93 -2.84
N ASN A 69 10.76 -7.31 -2.64
CA ASN A 69 11.81 -7.09 -3.64
C ASN A 69 11.60 -7.90 -4.92
N GLU A 70 10.89 -9.03 -4.81
CA GLU A 70 10.60 -9.89 -5.97
C GLU A 70 9.35 -9.44 -6.73
N VAL A 71 8.33 -8.96 -6.00
CA VAL A 71 7.03 -8.63 -6.60
C VAL A 71 6.88 -7.17 -7.00
N LEU A 72 7.75 -6.28 -6.52
CA LEU A 72 7.72 -4.85 -6.85
C LEU A 72 9.00 -4.46 -7.60
N PRO A 73 8.88 -3.65 -8.67
CA PRO A 73 10.02 -3.31 -9.53
C PRO A 73 10.84 -2.10 -9.04
N PHE A 74 10.82 -1.82 -7.74
CA PHE A 74 11.51 -0.67 -7.15
C PHE A 74 11.99 -1.00 -5.74
N ASN A 75 12.81 -0.11 -5.16
CA ASN A 75 13.23 -0.24 -3.77
C ASN A 75 11.99 -0.16 -2.86
N PRO A 76 11.62 -1.23 -2.13
CA PRO A 76 10.34 -1.32 -1.42
C PRO A 76 10.35 -0.60 -0.08
N THR A 77 10.56 0.71 -0.12
CA THR A 77 10.35 1.60 1.02
C THR A 77 8.84 1.77 1.26
N ALA A 78 8.45 2.13 2.47
CA ALA A 78 7.04 2.42 2.79
C ALA A 78 6.49 3.52 1.87
N GLU A 79 7.28 4.53 1.56
CA GLU A 79 6.91 5.64 0.67
C GLU A 79 6.63 5.15 -0.75
N ASN A 80 7.52 4.34 -1.31
CA ASN A 80 7.35 3.81 -2.66
C ASN A 80 6.17 2.84 -2.75
N ILE A 81 5.96 2.04 -1.70
CA ILE A 81 4.80 1.13 -1.62
C ILE A 81 3.50 1.95 -1.58
N ALA A 82 3.46 3.03 -0.79
CA ALA A 82 2.27 3.90 -0.71
C ALA A 82 1.89 4.47 -2.08
N ARG A 83 2.86 4.96 -2.83
CA ARG A 83 2.63 5.47 -4.18
C ARG A 83 2.16 4.37 -5.14
N TRP A 84 2.79 3.21 -5.09
CA TRP A 84 2.39 2.07 -5.91
C TRP A 84 0.92 1.71 -5.67
N ILE A 85 0.48 1.70 -4.40
CA ILE A 85 -0.91 1.39 -4.06
C ILE A 85 -1.88 2.39 -4.71
N VAL A 86 -1.59 3.68 -4.61
CA VAL A 86 -2.42 4.72 -5.22
C VAL A 86 -2.53 4.52 -6.73
N ASP A 87 -1.44 4.10 -7.37
CA ASP A 87 -1.41 3.88 -8.82
C ASP A 87 -2.22 2.66 -9.26
N GLN A 88 -2.54 1.72 -8.36
CA GLN A 88 -3.27 0.50 -8.71
C GLN A 88 -4.78 0.70 -8.85
N ILE A 89 -5.35 1.69 -8.18
CA ILE A 89 -6.80 1.87 -8.09
C ILE A 89 -7.16 3.28 -8.56
N SER A 90 -7.96 3.38 -9.63
CA SER A 90 -8.25 4.66 -10.27
C SER A 90 -8.90 5.69 -9.34
N SER A 91 -9.76 5.26 -8.42
CA SER A 91 -10.42 6.15 -7.45
C SER A 91 -9.57 6.43 -6.21
N CYS A 92 -8.45 5.76 -6.04
CA CYS A 92 -7.57 5.94 -4.89
C CYS A 92 -6.77 7.25 -5.04
N TYR A 93 -6.78 8.05 -3.98
CA TYR A 93 -6.04 9.32 -3.97
C TYR A 93 -4.97 9.38 -2.87
N ARG A 94 -5.00 8.43 -1.94
CA ARG A 94 -4.05 8.39 -0.81
C ARG A 94 -3.90 6.97 -0.29
N ALA A 95 -2.70 6.65 0.17
CA ALA A 95 -2.43 5.44 0.94
C ALA A 95 -1.49 5.75 2.10
N ASP A 96 -1.77 5.16 3.25
CA ASP A 96 -0.89 5.15 4.41
C ASP A 96 -0.30 3.76 4.54
N VAL A 97 1.01 3.66 4.69
CA VAL A 97 1.73 2.39 4.82
C VAL A 97 2.50 2.41 6.13
N GLN A 98 2.04 1.65 7.10
CA GLN A 98 2.72 1.47 8.37
C GLN A 98 3.61 0.24 8.27
N GLU A 99 4.91 0.45 8.25
CA GLU A 99 5.90 -0.63 8.22
C GLU A 99 5.98 -1.33 9.58
N SER A 100 6.03 -0.54 10.64
CA SER A 100 6.11 -0.98 12.02
C SER A 100 5.48 0.06 12.92
N GLU A 101 5.30 -0.25 14.19
CA GLU A 101 4.72 0.70 15.15
C GLU A 101 5.46 2.04 15.10
N ASN A 102 4.70 3.14 14.95
CA ASN A 102 5.20 4.51 14.89
C ASN A 102 5.98 4.88 13.60
N ASN A 103 6.05 3.99 12.61
CA ASN A 103 6.76 4.25 11.35
C ASN A 103 5.78 4.13 10.20
N ILE A 104 5.19 5.27 9.81
CA ILE A 104 4.14 5.34 8.81
C ILE A 104 4.55 6.33 7.71
N ALA A 105 4.44 5.90 6.47
CA ALA A 105 4.58 6.77 5.31
C ALA A 105 3.24 6.91 4.60
N SER A 106 3.01 8.06 4.02
CA SER A 106 1.80 8.33 3.25
C SER A 106 2.15 8.92 1.89
N TYR A 107 1.38 8.57 0.89
CA TYR A 107 1.41 9.24 -0.40
C TYR A 107 0.00 9.71 -0.75
N GLU A 108 -0.13 10.95 -1.15
CA GLU A 108 -1.40 11.53 -1.59
C GLU A 108 -1.18 12.23 -2.93
N GLU A 109 -2.09 12.03 -3.87
CA GLU A 109 -2.06 12.72 -5.15
C GLU A 109 -2.29 14.22 -4.97
N ASP A 110 -1.61 15.02 -5.79
CA ASP A 110 -1.76 16.49 -5.80
C ASP A 110 -3.13 16.94 -6.31
#